data_43c4b00020fd70839efe6837acd04bb7
#
_entry.id   43c4b00020fd70839efe6837acd04bb7
#
_cell.length_a   1.000
_cell.length_b   1.000
_cell.length_c   1.000
_cell.angle_alpha   90.00
_cell.angle_beta   90.00
_cell.angle_gamma   90.00
#
_symmetry.space_group_name_H-M   'P 1'
#
loop_
_entity.id
_entity.type
_entity.pdbx_description
1 polymer ?
#
loop_
_entity_poly.entity_id
_entity_poly.type
_entity_poly.pdbx_seq_one_letter_code
_entity_poly.pdbx_strand_id
1 'polypeptide(L)'
;QKGIRSILLEKAAALGEIGAGIQLGPNAFHAFDYLGVGEAARNMAVYVDHLRLMDAMTAQEICHVDLGEAFRGRFGNPYAVVHRGDLHGVFLKACRDSDLIDLRVSSEVVGYDQDGSSVTAKLATGDRVTGSLLIGADGLWSNVRKQVAGDGKPRVSGHTTYRSVIPTERMPEDLRWNAATLWAGTKCHLVHYPLSGWKVFNLVVTCHNDAPEPVAGKPVPEAEVMRGFAHIHERALDIIRHGTNWKLWVLCDRDPTERWIDGRVVLLGDAAHPMLQYFAQGACQAMEDAVCLSHMLGSHASDHAGALEKYRSLRFPRTARVQMLSRAIGEHIYHPSGEHARLRNAIMSAKSQEEWYGDLAWLYGGTGLKG
;
A
#
# COMPACT_ATOMS: atom_id res chain seq x y z
N GLN A 1 -16.64 -13.72 -7.03
CA GLN A 1 -16.20 -14.10 -8.39
C GLN A 1 -16.28 -15.63 -8.63
N LYS A 2 -15.93 -16.45 -7.66
CA LYS A 2 -15.90 -17.94 -7.82
C LYS A 2 -17.07 -18.66 -7.16
N GLY A 3 -18.11 -17.97 -6.70
CA GLY A 3 -19.27 -18.57 -6.07
C GLY A 3 -19.03 -19.17 -4.68
N ILE A 4 -17.91 -18.84 -4.03
CA ILE A 4 -17.55 -19.34 -2.70
C ILE A 4 -18.21 -18.46 -1.64
N ARG A 5 -19.01 -19.04 -0.74
CA ARG A 5 -19.55 -18.35 0.42
C ARG A 5 -18.43 -17.97 1.38
N SER A 6 -18.48 -16.74 1.87
CA SER A 6 -17.44 -16.18 2.76
C SER A 6 -18.06 -15.40 3.92
N ILE A 7 -17.45 -15.53 5.08
CA ILE A 7 -17.75 -14.70 6.26
C ILE A 7 -16.55 -13.77 6.44
N LEU A 8 -16.76 -12.46 6.38
CA LEU A 8 -15.75 -11.45 6.63
C LEU A 8 -15.90 -10.94 8.06
N LEU A 9 -14.88 -11.19 8.87
CA LEU A 9 -14.83 -10.80 10.28
C LEU A 9 -13.97 -9.55 10.43
N GLU A 10 -14.55 -8.43 10.88
CA GLU A 10 -13.85 -7.15 11.10
C GLU A 10 -13.94 -6.77 12.57
N LYS A 11 -12.80 -6.42 13.18
CA LYS A 11 -12.73 -6.00 14.59
C LYS A 11 -13.37 -4.64 14.88
N ALA A 12 -13.35 -3.73 13.90
CA ALA A 12 -13.95 -2.41 14.06
C ALA A 12 -15.48 -2.51 14.18
N ALA A 13 -16.07 -1.58 14.94
CA ALA A 13 -17.53 -1.50 15.10
C ALA A 13 -18.23 -0.99 13.82
N ALA A 14 -17.50 -0.38 12.91
CA ALA A 14 -18.01 0.09 11.63
C ALA A 14 -16.95 -0.12 10.54
N LEU A 15 -17.43 -0.46 9.33
CA LEU A 15 -16.60 -0.55 8.14
C LEU A 15 -16.38 0.86 7.58
N GLY A 16 -15.17 1.36 7.69
CA GLY A 16 -14.79 2.67 7.19
C GLY A 16 -13.28 2.83 7.18
N GLU A 17 -12.80 3.83 6.47
CA GLU A 17 -11.39 4.19 6.39
C GLU A 17 -11.19 5.65 6.78
N ILE A 18 -10.15 5.90 7.58
CA ILE A 18 -9.68 7.26 7.84
C ILE A 18 -8.72 7.61 6.70
N GLY A 19 -9.24 8.35 5.71
CA GLY A 19 -8.65 8.52 4.42
C GLY A 19 -7.36 9.34 4.39
N ALA A 20 -6.35 8.76 3.76
CA ALA A 20 -5.26 9.45 3.08
C ALA A 20 -5.30 9.04 1.61
N GLY A 21 -4.47 9.66 0.77
CA GLY A 21 -4.33 9.22 -0.60
C GLY A 21 -3.63 7.86 -0.70
N ILE A 22 -3.94 7.14 -1.77
CA ILE A 22 -3.27 5.92 -2.18
C ILE A 22 -2.87 6.04 -3.66
N GLN A 23 -1.71 5.50 -3.99
CA GLN A 23 -1.21 5.44 -5.35
C GLN A 23 -1.46 4.03 -5.91
N LEU A 24 -1.90 3.96 -7.15
CA LEU A 24 -2.33 2.75 -7.83
C LEU A 24 -1.58 2.60 -9.15
N GLY A 25 -0.71 1.60 -9.23
CA GLY A 25 -0.04 1.24 -10.47
C GLY A 25 -0.94 0.43 -11.42
N PRO A 26 -0.49 0.19 -12.66
CA PRO A 26 -1.20 -0.63 -13.64
C PRO A 26 -1.63 -2.00 -13.12
N ASN A 27 -0.83 -2.62 -12.26
CA ASN A 27 -1.11 -3.91 -11.64
C ASN A 27 -2.37 -3.88 -10.75
N ALA A 28 -2.66 -2.76 -10.08
CA ALA A 28 -3.90 -2.61 -9.31
C ALA A 28 -5.13 -2.58 -10.23
N PHE A 29 -5.06 -1.89 -11.37
CA PHE A 29 -6.17 -1.84 -12.32
C PHE A 29 -6.46 -3.20 -12.96
N HIS A 30 -5.45 -4.01 -13.25
CA HIS A 30 -5.66 -5.39 -13.67
C HIS A 30 -6.43 -6.20 -12.61
N ALA A 31 -6.10 -6.02 -11.33
CA ALA A 31 -6.83 -6.67 -10.25
C ALA A 31 -8.28 -6.17 -10.14
N PHE A 32 -8.53 -4.87 -10.29
CA PHE A 32 -9.88 -4.31 -10.28
C PHE A 32 -10.76 -4.85 -11.41
N ASP A 33 -10.20 -4.99 -12.61
CA ASP A 33 -10.92 -5.55 -13.76
C ASP A 33 -11.31 -7.01 -13.49
N TYR A 34 -10.37 -7.82 -12.97
CA TYR A 34 -10.65 -9.19 -12.58
C TYR A 34 -11.76 -9.28 -11.50
N LEU A 35 -11.75 -8.38 -10.53
CA LEU A 35 -12.73 -8.33 -9.44
C LEU A 35 -14.08 -7.71 -9.85
N GLY A 36 -14.20 -7.16 -11.07
CA GLY A 36 -15.42 -6.55 -11.58
C GLY A 36 -15.72 -5.17 -11.00
N VAL A 37 -14.72 -4.51 -10.42
CA VAL A 37 -14.84 -3.15 -9.84
C VAL A 37 -14.02 -2.10 -10.62
N GLY A 38 -13.47 -2.47 -11.77
CA GLY A 38 -12.55 -1.65 -12.55
C GLY A 38 -13.13 -0.32 -13.01
N GLU A 39 -14.37 -0.30 -13.49
CA GLU A 39 -15.04 0.95 -13.91
C GLU A 39 -15.25 1.90 -12.72
N ALA A 40 -15.77 1.39 -11.61
CA ALA A 40 -16.02 2.20 -10.41
C ALA A 40 -14.71 2.79 -9.85
N ALA A 41 -13.62 2.00 -9.85
CA ALA A 41 -12.29 2.46 -9.42
C ALA A 41 -11.73 3.55 -10.36
N ARG A 42 -11.91 3.41 -11.68
CA ARG A 42 -11.46 4.40 -12.66
C ARG A 42 -12.21 5.73 -12.56
N ASN A 43 -13.49 5.70 -12.25
CA ASN A 43 -14.34 6.90 -12.17
C ASN A 43 -13.98 7.82 -10.99
N MET A 44 -13.30 7.33 -9.95
CA MET A 44 -12.86 8.13 -8.82
C MET A 44 -11.37 8.49 -8.87
N ALA A 45 -10.64 7.91 -9.83
CA ALA A 45 -9.19 8.08 -9.92
C ALA A 45 -8.81 9.45 -10.47
N VAL A 46 -7.74 10.03 -9.94
CA VAL A 46 -7.04 11.14 -10.57
C VAL A 46 -5.84 10.57 -11.31
N TYR A 47 -5.83 10.74 -12.63
CA TYR A 47 -4.75 10.29 -13.49
C TYR A 47 -3.67 11.36 -13.51
N VAL A 48 -2.52 11.03 -12.97
CA VAL A 48 -1.35 11.93 -12.95
C VAL A 48 -0.49 11.72 -14.19
N ASP A 49 0.14 12.80 -14.66
CA ASP A 49 0.95 12.78 -15.87
C ASP A 49 2.38 12.30 -15.61
N HIS A 50 2.85 12.44 -14.35
CA HIS A 50 4.23 12.13 -13.98
C HIS A 50 4.33 11.50 -12.58
N LEU A 51 5.28 10.58 -12.43
CA LEU A 51 5.97 10.36 -11.15
C LEU A 51 7.18 11.29 -11.14
N ARG A 52 7.21 12.28 -10.27
CA ARG A 52 8.25 13.30 -10.25
C ARG A 52 9.12 13.18 -9.01
N LEU A 53 10.42 13.25 -9.19
CA LEU A 53 11.40 13.29 -8.11
C LEU A 53 12.08 14.67 -8.09
N MET A 54 11.92 15.35 -6.96
CA MET A 54 12.53 16.64 -6.66
C MET A 54 13.64 16.47 -5.61
N ASP A 55 14.63 17.32 -5.65
CA ASP A 55 15.61 17.46 -4.57
C ASP A 55 15.07 18.44 -3.51
N ALA A 56 14.82 17.95 -2.29
CA ALA A 56 14.29 18.79 -1.21
C ALA A 56 15.32 19.77 -0.66
N MET A 57 16.61 19.61 -0.98
CA MET A 57 17.67 20.52 -0.51
C MET A 57 17.89 21.70 -1.47
N THR A 58 17.59 21.53 -2.76
CA THR A 58 17.85 22.54 -3.80
C THR A 58 16.58 23.03 -4.50
N ALA A 59 15.47 22.34 -4.30
CA ALA A 59 14.20 22.54 -5.02
C ALA A 59 14.29 22.32 -6.54
N GLN A 60 15.30 21.60 -7.02
CA GLN A 60 15.44 21.25 -8.43
C GLN A 60 14.80 19.89 -8.70
N GLU A 61 14.25 19.74 -9.91
CA GLU A 61 13.81 18.44 -10.38
C GLU A 61 15.02 17.55 -10.68
N ILE A 62 14.99 16.32 -10.20
CA ILE A 62 16.01 15.30 -10.49
C ILE A 62 15.63 14.54 -11.74
N CYS A 63 14.40 14.03 -11.79
CA CYS A 63 13.85 13.28 -12.91
C CYS A 63 12.32 13.13 -12.78
N HIS A 64 11.71 12.67 -13.86
CA HIS A 64 10.32 12.19 -13.82
C HIS A 64 10.14 10.96 -14.71
N VAL A 65 9.08 10.23 -14.44
CA VAL A 65 8.59 9.13 -15.30
C VAL A 65 7.27 9.61 -15.91
N ASP A 66 7.20 9.62 -17.24
CA ASP A 66 5.99 9.95 -17.98
C ASP A 66 4.95 8.84 -17.84
N LEU A 67 3.70 9.21 -17.56
CA LEU A 67 2.57 8.27 -17.35
C LEU A 67 1.52 8.39 -18.45
N GLY A 68 1.87 9.02 -19.57
CA GLY A 68 1.01 9.26 -20.72
C GLY A 68 0.72 8.01 -21.55
N GLU A 69 0.49 8.22 -22.87
CA GLU A 69 0.08 7.15 -23.79
C GLU A 69 1.12 6.04 -23.92
N ALA A 70 2.41 6.38 -23.98
CA ALA A 70 3.50 5.38 -24.08
C ALA A 70 3.53 4.45 -22.86
N PHE A 71 3.37 4.99 -21.65
CA PHE A 71 3.26 4.22 -20.43
C PHE A 71 2.02 3.30 -20.44
N ARG A 72 0.86 3.86 -20.78
CA ARG A 72 -0.40 3.09 -20.85
C ARG A 72 -0.34 2.00 -21.91
N GLY A 73 0.25 2.29 -23.07
CA GLY A 73 0.48 1.31 -24.13
C GLY A 73 1.41 0.18 -23.69
N ARG A 74 2.49 0.51 -22.93
CA ARG A 74 3.45 -0.48 -22.42
C ARG A 74 2.84 -1.40 -21.36
N PHE A 75 2.03 -0.89 -20.43
CA PHE A 75 1.55 -1.61 -19.25
C PHE A 75 0.05 -1.96 -19.29
N GLY A 76 -0.67 -1.56 -20.33
CA GLY A 76 -2.08 -1.87 -20.55
C GLY A 76 -3.06 -1.13 -19.63
N ASN A 77 -2.56 -0.39 -18.64
CA ASN A 77 -3.37 0.36 -17.67
C ASN A 77 -2.65 1.64 -17.22
N PRO A 78 -3.37 2.64 -16.72
CA PRO A 78 -2.79 3.88 -16.22
C PRO A 78 -2.13 3.71 -14.84
N TYR A 79 -1.40 4.74 -14.44
CA TYR A 79 -1.09 5.03 -13.05
C TYR A 79 -2.04 6.12 -12.54
N ALA A 80 -2.52 5.99 -11.31
CA ALA A 80 -3.46 6.94 -10.74
C ALA A 80 -3.29 7.09 -9.24
N VAL A 81 -3.92 8.13 -8.71
CA VAL A 81 -4.03 8.37 -7.27
C VAL A 81 -5.51 8.46 -6.89
N VAL A 82 -5.86 7.94 -5.72
CA VAL A 82 -7.25 7.83 -5.27
C VAL A 82 -7.33 8.15 -3.78
N HIS A 83 -8.45 8.72 -3.34
CA HIS A 83 -8.72 8.78 -1.91
C HIS A 83 -9.02 7.37 -1.39
N ARG A 84 -8.31 6.93 -0.35
CA ARG A 84 -8.38 5.55 0.15
C ARG A 84 -9.78 5.15 0.63
N GLY A 85 -10.51 6.08 1.26
CA GLY A 85 -11.87 5.84 1.70
C GLY A 85 -12.84 5.62 0.54
N ASP A 86 -12.66 6.34 -0.57
CA ASP A 86 -13.51 6.17 -1.76
C ASP A 86 -13.29 4.80 -2.39
N LEU A 87 -12.01 4.39 -2.54
CA LEU A 87 -11.67 3.06 -3.05
C LEU A 87 -12.20 1.95 -2.14
N HIS A 88 -12.05 2.09 -0.82
CA HIS A 88 -12.64 1.15 0.15
C HIS A 88 -14.15 1.04 -0.01
N GLY A 89 -14.84 2.17 -0.23
CA GLY A 89 -16.28 2.21 -0.49
C GLY A 89 -16.72 1.39 -1.70
N VAL A 90 -15.91 1.36 -2.78
CA VAL A 90 -16.18 0.52 -3.97
C VAL A 90 -16.18 -0.97 -3.61
N PHE A 91 -15.16 -1.43 -2.91
CA PHE A 91 -15.06 -2.82 -2.47
C PHE A 91 -16.17 -3.18 -1.48
N LEU A 92 -16.43 -2.30 -0.52
CA LEU A 92 -17.47 -2.51 0.48
C LEU A 92 -18.85 -2.62 -0.16
N LYS A 93 -19.14 -1.76 -1.15
CA LYS A 93 -20.39 -1.86 -1.92
C LYS A 93 -20.48 -3.20 -2.63
N ALA A 94 -19.46 -3.61 -3.36
CA ALA A 94 -19.44 -4.90 -4.06
C ALA A 94 -19.62 -6.10 -3.11
N CYS A 95 -19.07 -6.02 -1.89
CA CYS A 95 -19.29 -7.05 -0.86
C CYS A 95 -20.74 -7.06 -0.36
N ARG A 96 -21.34 -5.89 -0.12
CA ARG A 96 -22.74 -5.76 0.36
C ARG A 96 -23.76 -6.18 -0.68
N ASP A 97 -23.44 -6.00 -1.95
CA ASP A 97 -24.33 -6.38 -3.06
C ASP A 97 -24.31 -7.89 -3.35
N SER A 98 -23.48 -8.67 -2.61
CA SER A 98 -23.31 -10.11 -2.83
C SER A 98 -23.99 -10.94 -1.74
N ASP A 99 -24.91 -11.81 -2.10
CA ASP A 99 -25.56 -12.78 -1.21
C ASP A 99 -24.58 -13.88 -0.70
N LEU A 100 -23.37 -13.91 -1.23
CA LEU A 100 -22.35 -14.89 -0.85
C LEU A 100 -21.42 -14.39 0.25
N ILE A 101 -21.52 -13.12 0.66
CA ILE A 101 -20.61 -12.48 1.63
C ILE A 101 -21.39 -12.03 2.86
N ASP A 102 -21.09 -12.62 4.00
CA ASP A 102 -21.60 -12.23 5.31
C ASP A 102 -20.58 -11.31 6.00
N LEU A 103 -20.91 -10.03 6.13
CA LEU A 103 -20.07 -9.00 6.74
C LEU A 103 -20.41 -8.85 8.24
N ARG A 104 -19.46 -9.18 9.11
CA ARG A 104 -19.60 -9.09 10.55
C ARG A 104 -18.59 -8.11 11.14
N VAL A 105 -19.06 -7.00 11.68
CA VAL A 105 -18.28 -6.03 12.46
C VAL A 105 -18.16 -6.45 13.91
N SER A 106 -17.33 -5.75 14.70
CA SER A 106 -17.07 -6.06 16.12
C SER A 106 -16.69 -7.53 16.34
N SER A 107 -15.99 -8.12 15.38
CA SER A 107 -15.67 -9.55 15.32
C SER A 107 -14.15 -9.75 15.27
N GLU A 108 -13.44 -9.34 16.32
CA GLU A 108 -11.99 -9.49 16.41
C GLU A 108 -11.59 -10.96 16.53
N VAL A 109 -10.83 -11.46 15.57
CA VAL A 109 -10.23 -12.81 15.61
C VAL A 109 -8.96 -12.74 16.46
N VAL A 110 -8.90 -13.57 17.51
CA VAL A 110 -7.75 -13.65 18.43
C VAL A 110 -6.91 -14.89 18.23
N GLY A 111 -7.36 -15.83 17.42
CA GLY A 111 -6.67 -17.08 17.10
C GLY A 111 -7.58 -18.07 16.39
N TYR A 112 -7.10 -19.28 16.18
CA TYR A 112 -7.89 -20.35 15.55
C TYR A 112 -7.52 -21.72 16.09
N ASP A 113 -8.42 -22.69 15.93
CA ASP A 113 -8.16 -24.13 16.00
C ASP A 113 -8.46 -24.73 14.64
N GLN A 114 -7.82 -25.82 14.30
CA GLN A 114 -8.15 -26.59 13.09
C GLN A 114 -8.04 -28.09 13.34
N ASP A 115 -8.78 -28.85 12.54
CA ASP A 115 -8.66 -30.31 12.40
C ASP A 115 -8.42 -30.64 10.92
N GLY A 116 -8.41 -31.92 10.56
CA GLY A 116 -8.17 -32.34 9.17
C GLY A 116 -9.26 -31.88 8.18
N SER A 117 -10.44 -31.44 8.65
CA SER A 117 -11.62 -31.13 7.84
C SER A 117 -12.04 -29.66 7.86
N SER A 118 -11.77 -28.94 8.95
CA SER A 118 -12.25 -27.59 9.19
C SER A 118 -11.25 -26.71 9.94
N VAL A 119 -11.49 -25.39 9.91
CA VAL A 119 -10.81 -24.42 10.76
C VAL A 119 -11.85 -23.55 11.48
N THR A 120 -11.61 -23.26 12.74
CA THR A 120 -12.50 -22.46 13.59
C THR A 120 -11.79 -21.23 14.10
N ALA A 121 -12.20 -20.04 13.64
CA ALA A 121 -11.74 -18.76 14.17
C ALA A 121 -12.34 -18.54 15.57
N LYS A 122 -11.49 -18.07 16.50
CA LYS A 122 -11.88 -17.68 17.87
C LYS A 122 -12.02 -16.17 17.94
N LEU A 123 -13.16 -15.70 18.36
CA LEU A 123 -13.40 -14.27 18.52
C LEU A 123 -13.09 -13.81 19.95
N ALA A 124 -12.73 -12.53 20.11
CA ALA A 124 -12.49 -11.91 21.40
C ALA A 124 -13.72 -11.94 22.34
N THR A 125 -14.93 -12.06 21.78
CA THR A 125 -16.20 -12.24 22.49
C THR A 125 -16.36 -13.62 23.12
N GLY A 126 -15.52 -14.60 22.72
CA GLY A 126 -15.67 -16.02 23.05
C GLY A 126 -16.44 -16.81 21.98
N ASP A 127 -17.06 -16.14 21.03
CA ASP A 127 -17.73 -16.81 19.91
C ASP A 127 -16.75 -17.54 18.99
N ARG A 128 -17.28 -18.49 18.22
CA ARG A 128 -16.50 -19.32 17.31
C ARG A 128 -17.16 -19.35 15.92
N VAL A 129 -16.35 -19.23 14.88
CA VAL A 129 -16.82 -19.26 13.49
C VAL A 129 -16.04 -20.33 12.74
N THR A 130 -16.74 -21.35 12.23
CA THR A 130 -16.13 -22.49 11.55
C THR A 130 -16.30 -22.38 10.03
N GLY A 131 -15.25 -22.73 9.30
CA GLY A 131 -15.21 -22.78 7.84
C GLY A 131 -14.27 -23.85 7.32
N SER A 132 -14.23 -24.02 6.01
CA SER A 132 -13.29 -24.93 5.34
C SER A 132 -11.88 -24.35 5.23
N LEU A 133 -11.76 -23.01 5.17
CA LEU A 133 -10.51 -22.24 5.12
C LEU A 133 -10.62 -20.99 5.98
N LEU A 134 -9.49 -20.51 6.50
CA LEU A 134 -9.33 -19.21 7.14
C LEU A 134 -8.29 -18.40 6.39
N ILE A 135 -8.66 -17.19 5.96
CA ILE A 135 -7.76 -16.25 5.31
C ILE A 135 -7.44 -15.14 6.30
N GLY A 136 -6.19 -15.07 6.76
CA GLY A 136 -5.68 -14.00 7.61
C GLY A 136 -5.33 -12.78 6.79
N ALA A 137 -6.25 -11.80 6.73
CA ALA A 137 -6.08 -10.51 6.07
C ALA A 137 -6.10 -9.35 7.10
N ASP A 138 -5.66 -9.63 8.33
CA ASP A 138 -5.79 -8.80 9.52
C ASP A 138 -4.57 -7.85 9.75
N GLY A 139 -3.82 -7.58 8.67
CA GLY A 139 -2.84 -6.51 8.57
C GLY A 139 -1.52 -6.76 9.30
N LEU A 140 -0.70 -5.72 9.45
CA LEU A 140 0.64 -5.76 10.04
C LEU A 140 0.68 -6.41 11.43
N TRP A 141 -0.36 -6.19 12.25
CA TRP A 141 -0.48 -6.69 13.63
C TRP A 141 -1.26 -7.99 13.73
N SER A 142 -1.36 -8.72 12.64
CA SER A 142 -2.14 -9.95 12.47
C SER A 142 -2.04 -10.92 13.63
N ASN A 143 -3.18 -11.27 14.22
CA ASN A 143 -3.28 -12.34 15.21
C ASN A 143 -3.17 -13.73 14.53
N VAL A 144 -3.69 -13.84 13.30
CA VAL A 144 -3.56 -15.10 12.51
C VAL A 144 -2.09 -15.37 12.20
N ARG A 145 -1.32 -14.35 11.76
CA ARG A 145 0.13 -14.50 11.50
C ARG A 145 0.91 -14.95 12.74
N LYS A 146 0.58 -14.46 13.92
CA LYS A 146 1.28 -14.89 15.15
C LYS A 146 1.26 -16.40 15.30
N GLN A 147 0.16 -17.04 14.91
CA GLN A 147 0.02 -18.49 15.01
C GLN A 147 0.62 -19.21 13.80
N VAL A 148 0.41 -18.71 12.57
CA VAL A 148 0.95 -19.30 11.32
C VAL A 148 2.47 -19.21 11.25
N ALA A 149 3.03 -18.01 11.46
CA ALA A 149 4.46 -17.76 11.23
C ALA A 149 5.30 -17.79 12.52
N GLY A 150 4.74 -17.36 13.66
CA GLY A 150 5.45 -17.34 14.94
C GLY A 150 6.67 -16.40 14.94
N ASP A 151 6.68 -15.35 14.11
CA ASP A 151 7.82 -14.50 13.83
C ASP A 151 7.89 -13.21 14.69
N GLY A 152 7.17 -13.19 15.81
CA GLY A 152 7.27 -12.13 16.80
C GLY A 152 6.57 -10.82 16.39
N LYS A 153 7.10 -9.69 16.89
CA LYS A 153 6.57 -8.34 16.64
C LYS A 153 7.10 -7.76 15.31
N PRO A 154 6.36 -6.84 14.66
CA PRO A 154 6.89 -6.06 13.54
C PRO A 154 8.16 -5.31 13.92
N ARG A 155 9.04 -5.13 12.94
CA ARG A 155 10.23 -4.29 13.06
C ARG A 155 9.83 -2.83 12.99
N VAL A 156 10.25 -2.03 13.94
CA VAL A 156 10.12 -0.56 13.89
C VAL A 156 11.23 -0.01 13.00
N SER A 157 10.88 0.78 12.00
CA SER A 157 11.84 1.28 11.00
C SER A 157 12.71 2.44 11.50
N GLY A 158 12.31 3.10 12.59
CA GLY A 158 12.90 4.36 13.03
C GLY A 158 12.42 5.60 12.25
N HIS A 159 11.46 5.43 11.34
CA HIS A 159 10.92 6.50 10.51
C HIS A 159 9.54 6.94 10.99
N THR A 160 9.38 8.24 11.19
CA THR A 160 8.10 8.86 11.52
C THR A 160 7.49 9.49 10.28
N THR A 161 6.25 9.14 10.00
CA THR A 161 5.46 9.69 8.90
C THR A 161 4.33 10.55 9.45
N TYR A 162 4.20 11.75 8.95
CA TYR A 162 3.08 12.64 9.22
C TYR A 162 2.22 12.77 7.96
N ARG A 163 0.91 12.80 8.15
CA ARG A 163 -0.07 12.89 7.05
C ARG A 163 -1.03 14.04 7.27
N SER A 164 -1.32 14.72 6.16
CA SER A 164 -2.27 15.82 6.09
C SER A 164 -2.96 15.84 4.73
N VAL A 165 -4.01 16.61 4.63
CA VAL A 165 -4.70 16.92 3.37
C VAL A 165 -4.81 18.43 3.25
N ILE A 166 -4.43 18.98 2.10
CA ILE A 166 -4.45 20.42 1.81
C ILE A 166 -5.59 20.69 0.81
N PRO A 167 -6.57 21.57 1.11
CA PRO A 167 -7.49 22.06 0.08
C PRO A 167 -6.73 22.66 -1.11
N THR A 168 -7.14 22.36 -2.33
CA THR A 168 -6.38 22.76 -3.55
C THR A 168 -6.16 24.28 -3.64
N GLU A 169 -7.14 25.08 -3.23
CA GLU A 169 -7.02 26.54 -3.21
C GLU A 169 -5.94 27.06 -2.24
N ARG A 170 -5.55 26.26 -1.26
CA ARG A 170 -4.46 26.59 -0.31
C ARG A 170 -3.09 26.12 -0.78
N MET A 171 -3.03 25.18 -1.73
CA MET A 171 -1.75 24.74 -2.30
C MET A 171 -1.19 25.85 -3.17
N PRO A 172 0.11 26.22 -3.08
CA PRO A 172 0.74 27.20 -3.97
C PRO A 172 0.48 26.87 -5.44
N GLU A 173 0.09 27.87 -6.24
CA GLU A 173 -0.32 27.64 -7.65
C GLU A 173 0.78 27.02 -8.50
N ASP A 174 2.01 27.44 -8.29
CA ASP A 174 3.19 26.94 -8.99
C ASP A 174 3.63 25.53 -8.55
N LEU A 175 2.95 24.95 -7.56
CA LEU A 175 3.16 23.59 -7.05
C LEU A 175 1.94 22.67 -7.27
N ARG A 176 0.87 23.14 -7.92
CA ARG A 176 -0.31 22.37 -8.29
C ARG A 176 -0.06 21.53 -9.54
N TRP A 177 0.93 20.66 -9.46
CA TRP A 177 1.31 19.79 -10.57
C TRP A 177 0.39 18.58 -10.68
N ASN A 178 0.07 18.18 -11.91
CA ASN A 178 -0.60 16.91 -12.16
C ASN A 178 0.40 15.74 -12.06
N ALA A 179 0.94 15.55 -10.87
CA ALA A 179 1.99 14.57 -10.63
C ALA A 179 1.87 13.96 -9.23
N ALA A 180 2.31 12.73 -9.09
CA ALA A 180 2.70 12.22 -7.80
C ALA A 180 4.17 12.63 -7.58
N THR A 181 4.34 13.69 -6.78
CA THR A 181 5.64 14.33 -6.58
C THR A 181 6.26 13.93 -5.26
N LEU A 182 7.48 13.44 -5.32
CA LEU A 182 8.33 13.15 -4.17
C LEU A 182 9.48 14.15 -4.13
N TRP A 183 9.73 14.70 -2.95
CA TRP A 183 10.88 15.54 -2.64
C TRP A 183 11.81 14.76 -1.73
N ALA A 184 12.95 14.32 -2.25
CA ALA A 184 13.94 13.56 -1.52
C ALA A 184 14.95 14.46 -0.81
N GLY A 185 15.20 14.23 0.46
CA GLY A 185 16.14 15.04 1.26
C GLY A 185 16.93 14.22 2.28
N THR A 186 17.89 14.86 2.92
CA THR A 186 18.72 14.22 3.95
C THR A 186 17.86 13.69 5.08
N LYS A 187 17.80 12.36 5.24
CA LYS A 187 16.98 11.68 6.24
C LYS A 187 15.49 12.05 6.25
N CYS A 188 14.98 12.60 5.15
CA CYS A 188 13.56 12.96 5.06
C CYS A 188 13.08 12.94 3.62
N HIS A 189 11.75 12.92 3.46
CA HIS A 189 11.10 13.17 2.17
C HIS A 189 9.68 13.69 2.40
N LEU A 190 9.12 14.30 1.39
CA LEU A 190 7.70 14.61 1.34
C LEU A 190 7.11 14.15 0.00
N VAL A 191 5.85 13.74 0.03
CA VAL A 191 5.10 13.32 -1.16
C VAL A 191 3.79 14.08 -1.19
N HIS A 192 3.48 14.69 -2.33
CA HIS A 192 2.16 15.28 -2.54
C HIS A 192 1.60 14.94 -3.92
N TYR A 193 0.29 14.89 -4.01
CA TYR A 193 -0.44 14.65 -5.25
C TYR A 193 -1.92 15.04 -5.10
N PRO A 194 -2.61 15.41 -6.23
CA PRO A 194 -4.02 15.77 -6.19
C PRO A 194 -4.91 14.57 -5.92
N LEU A 195 -6.04 14.79 -5.24
CA LEU A 195 -7.05 13.78 -4.91
C LEU A 195 -8.47 14.30 -5.15
N SER A 196 -9.43 13.36 -5.18
CA SER A 196 -10.87 13.66 -5.19
C SER A 196 -11.26 14.66 -6.29
N GLY A 197 -10.80 14.43 -7.53
CA GLY A 197 -11.06 15.33 -8.66
C GLY A 197 -10.43 16.70 -8.47
N TRP A 198 -9.23 16.76 -7.91
CA TRP A 198 -8.47 18.00 -7.64
C TRP A 198 -9.06 18.90 -6.55
N LYS A 199 -9.94 18.40 -5.69
CA LYS A 199 -10.46 19.17 -4.57
C LYS A 199 -9.43 19.38 -3.46
N VAL A 200 -8.52 18.41 -3.30
CA VAL A 200 -7.50 18.42 -2.26
C VAL A 200 -6.19 17.82 -2.77
N PHE A 201 -5.09 18.17 -2.10
CA PHE A 201 -3.81 17.49 -2.22
C PHE A 201 -3.56 16.61 -1.00
N ASN A 202 -3.18 15.37 -1.24
CA ASN A 202 -2.59 14.53 -0.20
C ASN A 202 -1.19 15.02 0.12
N LEU A 203 -0.84 15.03 1.39
CA LEU A 203 0.51 15.36 1.84
C LEU A 203 0.98 14.32 2.85
N VAL A 204 2.11 13.70 2.55
CA VAL A 204 2.80 12.74 3.41
C VAL A 204 4.24 13.21 3.58
N VAL A 205 4.66 13.45 4.79
CA VAL A 205 6.04 13.84 5.10
C VAL A 205 6.65 12.85 6.07
N THR A 206 7.87 12.41 5.80
CA THR A 206 8.54 11.37 6.58
C THR A 206 9.94 11.80 6.94
N CYS A 207 10.33 11.62 8.21
CA CYS A 207 11.70 11.81 8.67
C CYS A 207 12.22 10.56 9.36
N HIS A 208 13.52 10.31 9.20
CA HIS A 208 14.26 9.29 9.91
C HIS A 208 14.77 9.90 11.22
N ASN A 209 14.10 9.60 12.31
CA ASN A 209 14.35 10.18 13.62
C ASN A 209 14.56 9.13 14.72
N ASP A 210 14.88 7.90 14.33
CA ASP A 210 15.13 6.76 15.22
C ASP A 210 14.00 6.49 16.23
N ALA A 211 12.73 6.70 15.78
CA ALA A 211 11.55 6.47 16.59
C ALA A 211 11.55 5.04 17.16
N PRO A 212 11.46 4.87 18.51
CA PRO A 212 11.78 3.58 19.13
C PRO A 212 10.61 2.62 19.16
N GLU A 213 9.38 3.11 18.99
CA GLU A 213 8.17 2.31 19.18
C GLU A 213 7.07 2.64 18.19
N PRO A 214 6.14 1.70 17.94
CA PRO A 214 5.03 1.92 17.02
C PRO A 214 4.08 3.00 17.53
N VAL A 215 3.65 3.87 16.61
CA VAL A 215 2.56 4.84 16.83
C VAL A 215 1.66 4.81 15.60
N ALA A 216 0.35 4.94 15.78
CA ALA A 216 -0.61 4.94 14.69
C ALA A 216 -1.68 6.03 14.88
N GLY A 217 -1.72 6.98 13.96
CA GLY A 217 -2.79 7.97 13.85
C GLY A 217 -2.86 9.00 14.99
N LYS A 218 -1.74 9.24 15.71
CA LYS A 218 -1.68 10.21 16.81
C LYS A 218 -1.78 11.64 16.27
N PRO A 219 -2.74 12.46 16.69
CA PRO A 219 -2.77 13.88 16.36
C PRO A 219 -1.53 14.60 16.91
N VAL A 220 -0.95 15.48 16.09
CA VAL A 220 0.24 16.27 16.47
C VAL A 220 0.10 17.72 16.00
N PRO A 221 0.72 18.68 16.69
CA PRO A 221 0.74 20.06 16.25
C PRO A 221 1.72 20.25 15.08
N GLU A 222 1.45 21.25 14.23
CA GLU A 222 2.30 21.60 13.08
C GLU A 222 3.77 21.84 13.48
N ALA A 223 4.00 22.50 14.62
CA ALA A 223 5.34 22.78 15.13
C ALA A 223 6.19 21.50 15.37
N GLU A 224 5.55 20.36 15.67
CA GLU A 224 6.25 19.08 15.79
C GLU A 224 6.70 18.59 14.41
N VAL A 225 5.82 18.70 13.41
CA VAL A 225 6.12 18.32 12.03
C VAL A 225 7.27 19.19 11.49
N MET A 226 7.17 20.50 11.60
CA MET A 226 8.15 21.45 11.08
C MET A 226 9.58 21.22 11.62
N ARG A 227 9.72 20.80 12.88
CA ARG A 227 11.06 20.52 13.46
C ARG A 227 11.83 19.43 12.71
N GLY A 228 11.14 18.42 12.18
CA GLY A 228 11.77 17.34 11.43
C GLY A 228 12.26 17.74 10.04
N PHE A 229 11.83 18.91 9.53
CA PHE A 229 12.07 19.35 8.15
C PHE A 229 12.75 20.73 8.02
N ALA A 230 13.16 21.36 9.13
CA ALA A 230 13.71 22.71 9.14
C ALA A 230 14.98 22.88 8.27
N HIS A 231 15.61 21.81 7.86
CA HIS A 231 16.86 21.78 7.09
C HIS A 231 16.66 21.69 5.55
N ILE A 232 15.42 21.53 5.07
CA ILE A 232 15.14 21.45 3.63
C ILE A 232 14.90 22.84 3.03
N HIS A 233 14.89 22.90 1.70
CA HIS A 233 14.67 24.14 0.96
C HIS A 233 13.30 24.77 1.26
N GLU A 234 13.24 26.09 1.33
CA GLU A 234 12.06 26.86 1.70
C GLU A 234 10.82 26.51 0.86
N ARG A 235 10.99 26.26 -0.44
CA ARG A 235 9.89 25.86 -1.34
C ARG A 235 9.25 24.52 -0.94
N ALA A 236 10.02 23.59 -0.43
CA ALA A 236 9.51 22.32 0.08
C ALA A 236 8.86 22.47 1.46
N LEU A 237 9.45 23.36 2.32
CA LEU A 237 8.86 23.71 3.61
C LEU A 237 7.51 24.39 3.48
N ASP A 238 7.35 25.24 2.45
CA ASP A 238 6.09 25.95 2.21
C ASP A 238 4.93 25.00 1.98
N ILE A 239 5.14 23.88 1.28
CA ILE A 239 4.12 22.83 1.14
C ILE A 239 3.68 22.31 2.51
N ILE A 240 4.63 22.06 3.43
CA ILE A 240 4.34 21.52 4.76
C ILE A 240 3.52 22.50 5.59
N ARG A 241 3.78 23.81 5.50
CA ARG A 241 3.04 24.87 6.21
C ARG A 241 1.56 24.96 5.82
N HIS A 242 1.19 24.48 4.65
CA HIS A 242 -0.21 24.45 4.23
C HIS A 242 -0.97 23.22 4.77
N GLY A 243 -0.28 22.23 5.34
CA GLY A 243 -0.90 21.05 5.94
C GLY A 243 -1.63 21.38 7.24
N THR A 244 -2.74 20.69 7.48
CA THR A 244 -3.56 20.87 8.68
C THR A 244 -3.98 19.51 9.26
N ASN A 245 -4.41 19.49 10.51
CA ASN A 245 -4.91 18.27 11.17
C ASN A 245 -3.92 17.10 11.09
N TRP A 246 -2.66 17.38 11.31
CA TRP A 246 -1.58 16.44 11.21
C TRP A 246 -1.78 15.22 12.12
N LYS A 247 -1.52 14.05 11.56
CA LYS A 247 -1.46 12.80 12.31
C LYS A 247 -0.14 12.10 12.05
N LEU A 248 0.36 11.43 13.08
CA LEU A 248 1.65 10.75 13.10
C LEU A 248 1.49 9.24 13.08
N TRP A 249 2.35 8.57 12.32
CA TRP A 249 2.60 7.14 12.35
C TRP A 249 4.10 6.88 12.43
N VAL A 250 4.50 5.86 13.18
CA VAL A 250 5.83 5.28 13.10
C VAL A 250 5.75 4.06 12.17
N LEU A 251 6.56 4.07 11.13
CA LEU A 251 6.51 3.02 10.11
C LEU A 251 7.09 1.71 10.65
N CYS A 252 6.37 0.64 10.40
CA CYS A 252 6.78 -0.71 10.74
C CYS A 252 6.64 -1.63 9.53
N ASP A 253 7.51 -2.64 9.46
CA ASP A 253 7.43 -3.71 8.47
C ASP A 253 7.85 -5.05 9.10
N ARG A 254 8.02 -6.08 8.28
CA ARG A 254 8.57 -7.38 8.66
C ARG A 254 9.54 -7.87 7.61
N ASP A 255 10.41 -8.77 7.99
CA ASP A 255 11.20 -9.51 7.00
C ASP A 255 10.31 -10.43 6.18
N PRO A 256 10.65 -10.66 4.90
CA PRO A 256 9.98 -11.66 4.10
C PRO A 256 10.07 -13.05 4.74
N THR A 257 8.98 -13.79 4.70
CA THR A 257 8.92 -15.18 5.17
C THR A 257 8.04 -16.01 4.25
N GLU A 258 8.41 -17.27 4.05
CA GLU A 258 7.59 -18.24 3.30
C GLU A 258 6.48 -18.89 4.15
N ARG A 259 6.45 -18.62 5.45
CA ARG A 259 5.48 -19.20 6.38
C ARG A 259 4.13 -18.48 6.26
N TRP A 260 3.42 -18.73 5.17
CA TRP A 260 2.10 -18.15 4.92
C TRP A 260 0.96 -19.11 5.17
N ILE A 261 1.25 -20.39 5.32
CA ILE A 261 0.25 -21.47 5.39
C ILE A 261 0.45 -22.28 6.66
N ASP A 262 -0.65 -22.58 7.33
CA ASP A 262 -0.76 -23.58 8.39
C ASP A 262 -2.04 -24.41 8.15
N GLY A 263 -1.88 -25.57 7.49
CA GLY A 263 -2.99 -26.44 7.14
C GLY A 263 -4.06 -25.74 6.30
N ARG A 264 -5.18 -25.40 6.94
CA ARG A 264 -6.35 -24.72 6.32
C ARG A 264 -6.32 -23.20 6.48
N VAL A 265 -5.22 -22.64 6.94
CA VAL A 265 -5.06 -21.21 7.19
C VAL A 265 -4.03 -20.64 6.24
N VAL A 266 -4.32 -19.48 5.65
CA VAL A 266 -3.39 -18.77 4.77
C VAL A 266 -3.39 -17.26 5.05
N LEU A 267 -2.23 -16.63 4.95
CA LEU A 267 -2.07 -15.17 5.08
C LEU A 267 -2.21 -14.47 3.73
N LEU A 268 -2.71 -13.21 3.77
CA LEU A 268 -2.91 -12.36 2.60
C LEU A 268 -2.58 -10.89 2.94
N GLY A 269 -2.02 -10.15 1.99
CA GLY A 269 -1.75 -8.72 2.12
C GLY A 269 -0.76 -8.41 3.25
N ASP A 270 -1.00 -7.35 4.02
CA ASP A 270 -0.10 -6.93 5.10
C ASP A 270 0.02 -7.96 6.24
N ALA A 271 -0.86 -8.94 6.35
CA ALA A 271 -0.67 -10.07 7.25
C ALA A 271 0.46 -11.00 6.75
N ALA A 272 0.63 -11.14 5.44
CA ALA A 272 1.66 -11.96 4.82
C ALA A 272 2.97 -11.18 4.60
N HIS A 273 2.89 -9.99 4.02
CA HIS A 273 4.05 -9.23 3.52
C HIS A 273 3.99 -7.72 3.82
N PRO A 274 3.86 -7.31 5.09
CA PRO A 274 3.83 -5.90 5.42
C PRO A 274 5.14 -5.23 5.00
N MET A 275 5.02 -4.07 4.37
CA MET A 275 6.15 -3.36 3.76
C MET A 275 6.14 -1.87 4.10
N LEU A 276 7.29 -1.22 4.00
CA LEU A 276 7.37 0.23 4.10
C LEU A 276 6.68 0.87 2.89
N GLN A 277 6.15 2.07 3.07
CA GLN A 277 5.32 2.77 2.06
C GLN A 277 6.09 3.25 0.81
N TYR A 278 7.41 3.13 0.78
CA TYR A 278 8.28 3.84 -0.18
C TYR A 278 8.14 3.40 -1.63
N PHE A 279 7.61 2.22 -1.88
CA PHE A 279 7.34 1.77 -3.25
C PHE A 279 5.86 1.90 -3.65
N ALA A 280 5.01 2.43 -2.74
CA ALA A 280 3.56 2.62 -2.94
C ALA A 280 2.82 1.34 -3.43
N GLN A 281 3.26 0.15 -2.99
CA GLN A 281 2.78 -1.13 -3.51
C GLN A 281 1.96 -1.97 -2.53
N GLY A 282 1.89 -1.63 -1.24
CA GLY A 282 1.25 -2.49 -0.24
C GLY A 282 -0.17 -2.90 -0.63
N ALA A 283 -1.02 -1.94 -0.96
CA ALA A 283 -2.39 -2.24 -1.38
C ALA A 283 -2.46 -2.92 -2.76
N CYS A 284 -1.60 -2.51 -3.72
CA CYS A 284 -1.56 -3.14 -5.03
C CYS A 284 -1.22 -4.64 -4.92
N GLN A 285 -0.26 -4.99 -4.08
CA GLN A 285 0.13 -6.38 -3.83
C GLN A 285 -0.97 -7.18 -3.12
N ALA A 286 -1.68 -6.57 -2.15
CA ALA A 286 -2.81 -7.22 -1.48
C ALA A 286 -3.97 -7.51 -2.47
N MET A 287 -4.22 -6.62 -3.43
CA MET A 287 -5.21 -6.85 -4.48
C MET A 287 -4.78 -7.96 -5.46
N GLU A 288 -3.50 -7.98 -5.85
CA GLU A 288 -2.95 -9.10 -6.62
C GLU A 288 -3.06 -10.44 -5.87
N ASP A 289 -2.84 -10.44 -4.55
CA ASP A 289 -3.01 -11.62 -3.71
C ASP A 289 -4.45 -12.13 -3.75
N ALA A 290 -5.42 -11.22 -3.60
CA ALA A 290 -6.84 -11.58 -3.62
C ALA A 290 -7.25 -12.22 -4.95
N VAL A 291 -6.75 -11.67 -6.07
CA VAL A 291 -6.96 -12.23 -7.41
C VAL A 291 -6.32 -13.60 -7.52
N CYS A 292 -5.06 -13.73 -7.13
CA CYS A 292 -4.31 -14.99 -7.21
C CYS A 292 -4.96 -16.09 -6.37
N LEU A 293 -5.24 -15.79 -5.10
CA LEU A 293 -5.88 -16.75 -4.19
C LEU A 293 -7.26 -17.18 -4.70
N SER A 294 -8.09 -16.21 -5.15
CA SER A 294 -9.40 -16.49 -5.75
C SER A 294 -9.29 -17.41 -6.97
N HIS A 295 -8.31 -17.15 -7.85
CA HIS A 295 -8.07 -17.96 -9.04
C HIS A 295 -7.65 -19.40 -8.66
N MET A 296 -6.71 -19.54 -7.72
CA MET A 296 -6.22 -20.85 -7.27
C MET A 296 -7.34 -21.67 -6.62
N LEU A 297 -8.13 -21.08 -5.72
CA LEU A 297 -9.26 -21.76 -5.08
C LEU A 297 -10.34 -22.17 -6.09
N GLY A 298 -10.62 -21.32 -7.10
CA GLY A 298 -11.58 -21.65 -8.15
C GLY A 298 -11.11 -22.77 -9.08
N SER A 299 -9.80 -22.85 -9.34
CA SER A 299 -9.21 -23.86 -10.22
C SER A 299 -8.93 -25.22 -9.53
N HIS A 300 -8.88 -25.23 -8.20
CA HIS A 300 -8.54 -26.39 -7.38
C HIS A 300 -9.60 -26.63 -6.29
N ALA A 301 -10.88 -26.63 -6.67
CA ALA A 301 -12.00 -26.67 -5.73
C ALA A 301 -12.00 -27.87 -4.77
N SER A 302 -11.41 -29.00 -5.16
CA SER A 302 -11.28 -30.22 -4.36
C SER A 302 -9.93 -30.37 -3.64
N ASP A 303 -8.93 -29.52 -3.97
CA ASP A 303 -7.58 -29.55 -3.38
C ASP A 303 -7.20 -28.18 -2.82
N HIS A 304 -7.73 -27.86 -1.65
CA HIS A 304 -7.42 -26.58 -0.98
C HIS A 304 -5.93 -26.47 -0.64
N ALA A 305 -5.27 -27.56 -0.22
CA ALA A 305 -3.85 -27.54 0.15
C ALA A 305 -2.97 -27.17 -1.06
N GLY A 306 -3.19 -27.81 -2.21
CA GLY A 306 -2.50 -27.48 -3.45
C GLY A 306 -2.79 -26.06 -3.94
N ALA A 307 -4.04 -25.56 -3.79
CA ALA A 307 -4.41 -24.19 -4.11
C ALA A 307 -3.63 -23.17 -3.28
N LEU A 308 -3.55 -23.36 -1.96
CA LEU A 308 -2.83 -22.47 -1.06
C LEU A 308 -1.32 -22.46 -1.34
N GLU A 309 -0.74 -23.65 -1.56
CA GLU A 309 0.68 -23.77 -1.88
C GLU A 309 1.03 -23.10 -3.22
N LYS A 310 0.17 -23.25 -4.23
CA LYS A 310 0.36 -22.58 -5.52
C LYS A 310 0.24 -21.06 -5.38
N TYR A 311 -0.74 -20.57 -4.61
CA TYR A 311 -0.86 -19.17 -4.28
C TYR A 311 0.43 -18.64 -3.63
N ARG A 312 0.93 -19.27 -2.56
CA ARG A 312 2.16 -18.89 -1.88
C ARG A 312 3.35 -18.87 -2.84
N SER A 313 3.53 -19.93 -3.63
CA SER A 313 4.68 -20.08 -4.54
C SER A 313 4.74 -18.96 -5.61
N LEU A 314 3.59 -18.48 -6.06
CA LEU A 314 3.49 -17.40 -7.05
C LEU A 314 3.67 -16.02 -6.41
N ARG A 315 3.13 -15.83 -5.19
CA ARG A 315 3.07 -14.51 -4.59
C ARG A 315 4.28 -14.16 -3.74
N PHE A 316 4.82 -15.13 -2.98
CA PHE A 316 5.92 -14.86 -2.06
C PHE A 316 7.15 -14.24 -2.74
N PRO A 317 7.73 -14.77 -3.85
CA PRO A 317 8.92 -14.16 -4.45
C PRO A 317 8.69 -12.73 -4.92
N ARG A 318 7.48 -12.44 -5.43
CA ARG A 318 7.11 -11.12 -5.93
C ARG A 318 6.96 -10.11 -4.78
N THR A 319 6.23 -10.48 -3.73
CA THR A 319 6.00 -9.59 -2.58
C THR A 319 7.27 -9.40 -1.74
N ALA A 320 8.08 -10.44 -1.57
CA ALA A 320 9.38 -10.35 -0.92
C ALA A 320 10.31 -9.36 -1.65
N ARG A 321 10.33 -9.41 -2.99
CA ARG A 321 11.06 -8.42 -3.79
C ARG A 321 10.57 -6.99 -3.54
N VAL A 322 9.25 -6.79 -3.47
CA VAL A 322 8.67 -5.46 -3.17
C VAL A 322 9.03 -5.00 -1.76
N GLN A 323 8.96 -5.88 -0.74
CA GLN A 323 9.37 -5.56 0.64
C GLN A 323 10.81 -5.07 0.70
N MET A 324 11.74 -5.81 0.08
CA MET A 324 13.16 -5.47 0.08
C MET A 324 13.45 -4.19 -0.70
N LEU A 325 12.82 -4.02 -1.87
CA LEU A 325 12.97 -2.79 -2.66
C LEU A 325 12.36 -1.58 -1.94
N SER A 326 11.26 -1.73 -1.22
CA SER A 326 10.70 -0.63 -0.42
C SER A 326 11.71 -0.09 0.60
N ARG A 327 12.47 -0.97 1.27
CA ARG A 327 13.55 -0.55 2.17
C ARG A 327 14.68 0.18 1.42
N ALA A 328 15.16 -0.44 0.33
CA ALA A 328 16.26 0.11 -0.47
C ALA A 328 15.90 1.48 -1.08
N ILE A 329 14.67 1.66 -1.55
CA ILE A 329 14.17 2.94 -2.06
C ILE A 329 14.19 4.01 -0.95
N GLY A 330 13.71 3.68 0.25
CA GLY A 330 13.77 4.59 1.39
C GLY A 330 15.19 5.04 1.69
N GLU A 331 16.14 4.11 1.74
CA GLU A 331 17.54 4.36 2.10
C GLU A 331 18.31 5.08 0.98
N HIS A 332 18.22 4.59 -0.26
CA HIS A 332 19.12 5.01 -1.34
C HIS A 332 18.51 6.03 -2.29
N ILE A 333 17.18 6.16 -2.34
CA ILE A 333 16.51 7.11 -3.24
C ILE A 333 15.92 8.28 -2.45
N TYR A 334 15.24 8.03 -1.33
CA TYR A 334 14.49 9.07 -0.63
C TYR A 334 15.33 9.84 0.40
N HIS A 335 16.24 9.15 1.11
CA HIS A 335 16.91 9.71 2.29
C HIS A 335 18.44 9.85 2.18
N PRO A 336 19.11 9.66 1.02
CA PRO A 336 20.56 9.80 0.96
C PRO A 336 21.00 11.23 1.18
N SER A 337 22.25 11.41 1.62
CA SER A 337 22.88 12.70 1.85
C SER A 337 24.27 12.75 1.21
N GLY A 338 24.83 13.96 1.10
CA GLY A 338 26.20 14.17 0.60
C GLY A 338 26.45 13.55 -0.76
N GLU A 339 27.54 12.82 -0.91
CA GLU A 339 27.96 12.19 -2.18
C GLU A 339 26.93 11.16 -2.68
N HIS A 340 26.29 10.41 -1.77
CA HIS A 340 25.27 9.45 -2.16
C HIS A 340 24.06 10.12 -2.79
N ALA A 341 23.64 11.29 -2.29
CA ALA A 341 22.56 12.06 -2.91
C ALA A 341 22.97 12.58 -4.28
N ARG A 342 24.21 13.09 -4.44
CA ARG A 342 24.73 13.54 -5.73
C ARG A 342 24.80 12.41 -6.76
N LEU A 343 25.30 11.24 -6.35
CA LEU A 343 25.35 10.07 -7.22
C LEU A 343 23.94 9.60 -7.62
N ARG A 344 22.99 9.53 -6.66
CA ARG A 344 21.59 9.23 -6.93
C ARG A 344 21.03 10.20 -7.98
N ASN A 345 21.24 11.52 -7.80
CA ASN A 345 20.76 12.52 -8.75
C ASN A 345 21.33 12.30 -10.15
N ALA A 346 22.65 12.09 -10.25
CA ALA A 346 23.32 11.87 -11.53
C ALA A 346 22.81 10.60 -12.25
N ILE A 347 22.64 9.49 -11.53
CA ILE A 347 22.15 8.24 -12.10
C ILE A 347 20.70 8.37 -12.58
N MET A 348 19.83 9.00 -11.75
CA MET A 348 18.41 9.05 -12.05
C MET A 348 18.08 10.07 -13.14
N SER A 349 18.77 11.21 -13.17
CA SER A 349 18.58 12.22 -14.21
C SER A 349 19.09 11.81 -15.60
N ALA A 350 19.99 10.85 -15.66
CA ALA A 350 20.54 10.33 -16.92
C ALA A 350 19.62 9.31 -17.61
N LYS A 351 18.62 8.76 -16.91
CA LYS A 351 17.75 7.72 -17.47
C LYS A 351 16.75 8.28 -18.46
N SER A 352 16.62 7.57 -19.58
CA SER A 352 15.54 7.76 -20.56
C SER A 352 14.20 7.20 -20.04
N GLN A 353 13.10 7.58 -20.67
CA GLN A 353 11.78 7.03 -20.34
C GLN A 353 11.70 5.52 -20.59
N GLU A 354 12.34 5.01 -21.65
CA GLU A 354 12.36 3.57 -21.93
C GLU A 354 13.11 2.77 -20.84
N GLU A 355 14.20 3.31 -20.30
CA GLU A 355 14.90 2.68 -19.17
C GLU A 355 14.04 2.68 -17.91
N TRP A 356 13.31 3.77 -17.63
CA TRP A 356 12.34 3.80 -16.52
C TRP A 356 11.25 2.74 -16.70
N TYR A 357 10.69 2.62 -17.89
CA TYR A 357 9.66 1.60 -18.17
C TYR A 357 10.24 0.19 -18.08
N GLY A 358 11.48 -0.01 -18.50
CA GLY A 358 12.21 -1.27 -18.35
C GLY A 358 12.36 -1.69 -16.90
N ASP A 359 12.76 -0.75 -16.02
CA ASP A 359 12.90 -0.98 -14.58
C ASP A 359 11.57 -1.33 -13.89
N LEU A 360 10.45 -0.80 -14.39
CA LEU A 360 9.11 -1.02 -13.84
C LEU A 360 8.39 -2.22 -14.47
N ALA A 361 8.90 -2.80 -15.56
CA ALA A 361 8.20 -3.83 -16.31
C ALA A 361 7.87 -5.09 -15.50
N TRP A 362 8.77 -5.53 -14.62
CA TRP A 362 8.52 -6.68 -13.75
C TRP A 362 7.37 -6.46 -12.77
N LEU A 363 7.10 -5.19 -12.41
CA LEU A 363 6.05 -4.80 -11.46
C LEU A 363 4.72 -4.54 -12.17
N TYR A 364 4.75 -3.80 -13.27
CA TYR A 364 3.55 -3.31 -13.96
C TYR A 364 3.15 -4.12 -15.18
N GLY A 365 4.03 -4.97 -15.71
CA GLY A 365 3.79 -5.80 -16.91
C GLY A 365 2.80 -6.95 -16.71
N GLY A 366 2.07 -6.98 -15.60
CA GLY A 366 1.04 -7.97 -15.28
C GLY A 366 1.47 -8.97 -14.20
N THR A 367 0.49 -9.64 -13.64
CA THR A 367 0.68 -10.62 -12.56
C THR A 367 1.08 -12.01 -13.07
N GLY A 368 1.12 -12.22 -14.40
CA GLY A 368 1.24 -13.53 -15.02
C GLY A 368 -0.01 -14.39 -14.90
N LEU A 369 -1.03 -13.93 -14.20
CA LEU A 369 -2.34 -14.58 -14.12
C LEU A 369 -3.16 -14.11 -15.31
N LYS A 370 -3.35 -14.98 -16.29
CA LYS A 370 -4.33 -14.77 -17.35
C LYS A 370 -5.70 -15.12 -16.79
N GLY A 371 -6.65 -14.20 -16.92
CA GLY A 371 -8.04 -14.36 -16.51
C GLY A 371 -8.74 -15.48 -17.27
#